data_afb858babab43ad4cf63f5d0bed27e14
#
_entry.id   afb858babab43ad4cf63f5d0bed27e14
#
_cell.length_a   1.000
_cell.length_b   1.000
_cell.length_c   1.000
_cell.angle_alpha   90.00
_cell.angle_beta   90.00
_cell.angle_gamma   90.00
#
_symmetry.space_group_name_H-M   'P 1'
#
loop_
_entity.id
_entity.type
_entity.pdbx_description
1 polymer ?
#
loop_
_entity_poly.entity_id
_entity_poly.type
_entity_poly.pdbx_seq_one_letter_code
_entity_poly.pdbx_strand_id
1 'polypeptide(L)'
;MLEDAKDGMSQEQLAEKYQICVSTVRYSLKDFYEEQARQRKAKKKAWQTQMIHEYEMGAKSPELQEKYGISGTLFYRILHAHGKNGRQIHSQNRIETGKKRNAEMVRKYKNGVSVKELAEEYGLKKGSVYRAMKRYSPGPGKSKSCQSEE
;
A
#
# COMPACT_ATOMS: atom_id res chain seq x y z
N MET A 1 9.41 39.41 13.19
CA MET A 1 9.99 38.63 12.10
C MET A 1 9.64 37.13 12.15
N LEU A 2 9.83 36.43 13.31
CA LEU A 2 9.46 35.02 13.46
C LEU A 2 7.94 34.81 13.34
N GLU A 3 7.12 35.66 13.88
CA GLU A 3 5.66 35.60 13.78
C GLU A 3 5.20 35.75 12.32
N ASP A 4 5.72 36.79 11.64
CA ASP A 4 5.39 37.00 10.23
C ASP A 4 5.81 35.79 9.33
N ALA A 5 6.93 35.14 9.69
CA ALA A 5 7.36 33.91 9.01
C ALA A 5 6.39 32.73 9.28
N LYS A 6 5.82 32.63 10.49
CA LYS A 6 4.77 31.65 10.82
C LYS A 6 3.47 31.92 10.11
N ASP A 7 3.15 33.20 9.90
CA ASP A 7 1.96 33.67 9.16
C ASP A 7 2.10 33.47 7.64
N GLY A 8 3.24 32.94 7.18
CA GLY A 8 3.45 32.52 5.79
C GLY A 8 4.15 33.56 4.92
N MET A 9 4.70 34.65 5.45
CA MET A 9 5.49 35.58 4.67
C MET A 9 6.73 34.90 4.10
N SER A 10 7.02 35.20 2.81
CA SER A 10 8.22 34.69 2.15
C SER A 10 9.49 35.38 2.69
N GLN A 11 10.65 34.77 2.44
CA GLN A 11 11.94 35.35 2.88
C GLN A 11 12.21 36.70 2.22
N GLU A 12 11.76 36.88 0.99
CA GLU A 12 11.86 38.12 0.23
C GLU A 12 10.96 39.21 0.83
N GLN A 13 9.71 38.88 1.17
CA GLN A 13 8.78 39.80 1.82
C GLN A 13 9.26 40.22 3.21
N LEU A 14 9.85 39.29 3.97
CA LEU A 14 10.46 39.59 5.27
C LEU A 14 11.67 40.51 5.12
N ALA A 15 12.51 40.25 4.13
CA ALA A 15 13.69 41.09 3.84
C ALA A 15 13.27 42.52 3.50
N GLU A 16 12.24 42.68 2.68
CA GLU A 16 11.67 43.98 2.31
C GLU A 16 11.03 44.70 3.50
N LYS A 17 10.16 44.01 4.26
CA LYS A 17 9.47 44.56 5.45
C LYS A 17 10.44 45.06 6.49
N TYR A 18 11.52 44.31 6.75
CA TYR A 18 12.50 44.64 7.77
C TYR A 18 13.74 45.40 7.27
N GLN A 19 13.78 45.71 5.95
CA GLN A 19 14.87 46.44 5.29
C GLN A 19 16.25 45.77 5.48
N ILE A 20 16.29 44.44 5.45
CA ILE A 20 17.48 43.61 5.60
C ILE A 20 17.67 42.69 4.40
N CYS A 21 18.86 42.15 4.23
CA CYS A 21 19.07 41.20 3.13
C CYS A 21 18.47 39.82 3.43
N VAL A 22 18.09 39.09 2.39
CA VAL A 22 17.52 37.72 2.50
C VAL A 22 18.43 36.75 3.24
N SER A 23 19.75 36.92 3.11
CA SER A 23 20.72 36.10 3.86
C SER A 23 20.64 36.33 5.37
N THR A 24 20.39 37.55 5.82
CA THR A 24 20.18 37.87 7.23
C THR A 24 18.90 37.22 7.75
N VAL A 25 17.79 37.27 6.95
CA VAL A 25 16.54 36.58 7.26
C VAL A 25 16.78 35.06 7.43
N ARG A 26 17.48 34.45 6.49
CA ARG A 26 17.82 32.99 6.58
C ARG A 26 18.64 32.66 7.81
N TYR A 27 19.62 33.49 8.12
CA TYR A 27 20.47 33.27 9.29
C TYR A 27 19.67 33.42 10.59
N SER A 28 18.88 34.48 10.72
CA SER A 28 18.07 34.72 11.93
C SER A 28 16.94 33.73 12.16
N LEU A 29 16.39 33.15 11.09
CA LEU A 29 15.30 32.16 11.15
C LEU A 29 15.74 30.76 10.78
N LYS A 30 17.03 30.47 10.88
CA LYS A 30 17.63 29.18 10.47
C LYS A 30 16.93 28.01 11.16
N ASP A 31 16.81 28.05 12.48
CA ASP A 31 16.22 26.95 13.27
C ASP A 31 14.76 26.73 12.91
N PHE A 32 14.02 27.81 12.67
CA PHE A 32 12.62 27.76 12.25
C PHE A 32 12.46 27.07 10.89
N TYR A 33 13.27 27.44 9.88
CA TYR A 33 13.21 26.82 8.56
C TYR A 33 13.71 25.36 8.57
N GLU A 34 14.72 25.05 9.38
CA GLU A 34 15.17 23.69 9.57
C GLU A 34 14.10 22.81 10.21
N GLU A 35 13.42 23.30 11.23
CA GLU A 35 12.32 22.58 11.87
C GLU A 35 11.14 22.38 10.91
N GLN A 36 10.75 23.40 10.14
CA GLN A 36 9.73 23.24 9.08
C GLN A 36 10.16 22.21 8.05
N ALA A 37 11.42 22.20 7.64
CA ALA A 37 11.92 21.22 6.68
C ALA A 37 11.88 19.79 7.27
N ARG A 38 12.22 19.63 8.56
CA ARG A 38 12.09 18.33 9.27
C ARG A 38 10.65 17.85 9.30
N GLN A 39 9.71 18.75 9.66
CA GLN A 39 8.27 18.43 9.72
C GLN A 39 7.72 18.06 8.34
N ARG A 40 8.08 18.79 7.26
CA ARG A 40 7.70 18.45 5.88
C ARG A 40 8.24 17.07 5.48
N LYS A 41 9.49 16.77 5.81
CA LYS A 41 10.10 15.45 5.56
C LYS A 41 9.40 14.34 6.36
N ALA A 42 9.08 14.59 7.63
CA ALA A 42 8.37 13.63 8.47
C ALA A 42 6.95 13.37 7.97
N LYS A 43 6.18 14.40 7.63
CA LYS A 43 4.84 14.27 7.01
C LYS A 43 4.92 13.49 5.70
N LYS A 44 5.91 13.80 4.85
CA LYS A 44 6.13 13.07 3.59
C LYS A 44 6.43 11.59 3.83
N LYS A 45 7.30 11.28 4.78
CA LYS A 45 7.63 9.90 5.13
C LYS A 45 6.43 9.15 5.70
N ALA A 46 5.64 9.80 6.55
CA ALA A 46 4.46 9.21 7.19
C ALA A 46 3.42 8.77 6.16
N TRP A 47 3.00 9.64 5.23
CA TRP A 47 2.01 9.27 4.24
C TRP A 47 2.54 8.22 3.23
N GLN A 48 3.84 8.25 2.89
CA GLN A 48 4.44 7.23 2.05
C GLN A 48 4.41 5.85 2.73
N THR A 49 4.76 5.80 4.02
CA THR A 49 4.69 4.57 4.81
C THR A 49 3.27 4.03 4.91
N GLN A 50 2.29 4.92 5.14
CA GLN A 50 0.89 4.55 5.18
C GLN A 50 0.40 3.99 3.84
N MET A 51 0.72 4.64 2.73
CA MET A 51 0.38 4.19 1.38
C MET A 51 0.97 2.79 1.09
N ILE A 52 2.23 2.56 1.47
CA ILE A 52 2.89 1.26 1.31
C ILE A 52 2.18 0.20 2.13
N HIS A 53 1.85 0.51 3.38
CA HIS A 53 1.12 -0.41 4.25
C HIS A 53 -0.26 -0.79 3.66
N GLU A 54 -1.03 0.19 3.19
CA GLU A 54 -2.32 -0.07 2.54
C GLU A 54 -2.16 -0.96 1.29
N TYR A 55 -1.10 -0.76 0.51
CA TYR A 55 -0.80 -1.60 -0.64
C TYR A 55 -0.43 -3.05 -0.24
N GLU A 56 0.34 -3.22 0.82
CA GLU A 56 0.68 -4.54 1.38
C GLU A 56 -0.56 -5.25 1.94
N MET A 57 -1.52 -4.49 2.48
CA MET A 57 -2.81 -5.02 2.95
C MET A 57 -3.79 -5.37 1.82
N GLY A 58 -3.43 -5.15 0.56
CA GLY A 58 -4.19 -5.59 -0.59
C GLY A 58 -4.96 -4.50 -1.34
N ALA A 59 -4.80 -3.22 -0.97
CA ALA A 59 -5.37 -2.13 -1.74
C ALA A 59 -4.78 -2.09 -3.16
N LYS A 60 -5.61 -1.73 -4.14
CA LYS A 60 -5.17 -1.71 -5.53
C LYS A 60 -4.36 -0.45 -5.85
N SER A 61 -3.34 -0.60 -6.69
CA SER A 61 -2.49 0.51 -7.10
C SER A 61 -3.27 1.72 -7.67
N PRO A 62 -4.28 1.56 -8.56
CA PRO A 62 -5.05 2.71 -9.06
C PRO A 62 -5.81 3.45 -7.96
N GLU A 63 -6.42 2.72 -7.01
CA GLU A 63 -7.16 3.30 -5.89
C GLU A 63 -6.25 4.16 -4.98
N LEU A 64 -5.03 3.67 -4.73
CA LEU A 64 -4.03 4.41 -3.96
C LEU A 64 -3.48 5.62 -4.72
N GLN A 65 -3.29 5.51 -6.03
CA GLN A 65 -2.87 6.64 -6.85
C GLN A 65 -3.88 7.77 -6.81
N GLU A 66 -5.16 7.45 -6.92
CA GLU A 66 -6.26 8.42 -6.81
C GLU A 66 -6.34 9.02 -5.39
N LYS A 67 -6.34 8.17 -4.36
CA LYS A 67 -6.42 8.59 -2.95
C LYS A 67 -5.31 9.56 -2.55
N TYR A 68 -4.08 9.31 -3.00
CA TYR A 68 -2.91 10.13 -2.65
C TYR A 68 -2.55 11.17 -3.72
N GLY A 69 -3.31 11.28 -4.81
CA GLY A 69 -3.09 12.23 -5.90
C GLY A 69 -1.73 12.07 -6.58
N ILE A 70 -1.25 10.83 -6.75
CA ILE A 70 0.07 10.54 -7.32
C ILE A 70 -0.01 9.74 -8.62
N SER A 71 0.97 9.96 -9.49
CA SER A 71 1.09 9.17 -10.73
C SER A 71 1.61 7.75 -10.46
N GLY A 72 1.30 6.81 -11.37
CA GLY A 72 1.79 5.44 -11.28
C GLY A 72 3.32 5.35 -11.23
N THR A 73 4.02 6.20 -12.00
CA THR A 73 5.49 6.27 -11.98
C THR A 73 6.02 6.67 -10.60
N LEU A 74 5.40 7.69 -9.98
CA LEU A 74 5.79 8.13 -8.64
C LEU A 74 5.47 7.06 -7.60
N PHE A 75 4.33 6.39 -7.71
CA PHE A 75 3.94 5.28 -6.85
C PHE A 75 5.02 4.17 -6.81
N TYR A 76 5.42 3.66 -7.96
CA TYR A 76 6.44 2.61 -8.02
C TYR A 76 7.83 3.09 -7.61
N ARG A 77 8.17 4.37 -7.87
CA ARG A 77 9.42 4.97 -7.39
C ARG A 77 9.47 5.03 -5.86
N ILE A 78 8.36 5.36 -5.21
CA ILE A 78 8.26 5.36 -3.75
C ILE A 78 8.42 3.94 -3.20
N LEU A 79 7.73 2.94 -3.77
CA LEU A 79 7.88 1.54 -3.37
C LEU A 79 9.36 1.10 -3.44
N HIS A 80 10.01 1.38 -4.56
CA HIS A 80 11.41 1.03 -4.76
C HIS A 80 12.35 1.74 -3.77
N ALA A 81 12.12 3.03 -3.50
CA ALA A 81 12.90 3.80 -2.52
C ALA A 81 12.77 3.25 -1.09
N HIS A 82 11.68 2.58 -0.78
CA HIS A 82 11.45 1.88 0.49
C HIS A 82 11.85 0.38 0.45
N GLY A 83 12.59 -0.05 -0.58
CA GLY A 83 13.03 -1.43 -0.73
C GLY A 83 11.91 -2.43 -1.03
N LYS A 84 10.74 -1.96 -1.49
CA LYS A 84 9.57 -2.79 -1.77
C LYS A 84 9.48 -3.12 -3.26
N ASN A 85 9.28 -4.39 -3.57
CA ASN A 85 9.07 -4.83 -4.94
C ASN A 85 7.56 -4.91 -5.24
N GLY A 86 7.04 -3.94 -5.99
CA GLY A 86 5.61 -3.85 -6.32
C GLY A 86 5.07 -5.09 -7.04
N ARG A 87 5.85 -5.76 -7.89
CA ARG A 87 5.44 -7.01 -8.55
C ARG A 87 5.28 -8.15 -7.55
N GLN A 88 6.18 -8.24 -6.58
CA GLN A 88 6.14 -9.28 -5.55
C GLN A 88 4.92 -9.09 -4.65
N ILE A 89 4.68 -7.86 -4.17
CA ILE A 89 3.50 -7.52 -3.35
C ILE A 89 2.21 -7.83 -4.13
N HIS A 90 2.10 -7.39 -5.38
CA HIS A 90 0.94 -7.68 -6.21
C HIS A 90 0.70 -9.19 -6.38
N SER A 91 1.78 -9.97 -6.59
CA SER A 91 1.68 -11.43 -6.71
C SER A 91 1.20 -12.07 -5.40
N GLN A 92 1.74 -11.63 -4.26
CA GLN A 92 1.32 -12.11 -2.93
C GLN A 92 -0.15 -11.78 -2.65
N ASN A 93 -0.57 -10.54 -2.88
CA ASN A 93 -1.96 -10.11 -2.70
C ASN A 93 -2.92 -10.91 -3.59
N ARG A 94 -2.54 -11.19 -4.85
CA ARG A 94 -3.33 -12.03 -5.75
C ARG A 94 -3.47 -13.46 -5.23
N ILE A 95 -2.40 -14.03 -4.70
CA ILE A 95 -2.41 -15.39 -4.11
C ILE A 95 -3.31 -15.41 -2.87
N GLU A 96 -3.19 -14.43 -1.97
CA GLU A 96 -4.01 -14.36 -0.77
C GLU A 96 -5.49 -14.14 -1.06
N THR A 97 -5.81 -13.22 -1.97
CA THR A 97 -7.20 -13.02 -2.43
C THR A 97 -7.77 -14.30 -3.02
N GLY A 98 -6.96 -15.04 -3.82
CA GLY A 98 -7.33 -16.34 -4.35
C GLY A 98 -7.59 -17.38 -3.25
N LYS A 99 -6.75 -17.42 -2.21
CA LYS A 99 -6.93 -18.32 -1.06
C LYS A 99 -8.22 -17.98 -0.30
N LYS A 100 -8.46 -16.71 0.03
CA LYS A 100 -9.69 -16.25 0.72
C LYS A 100 -10.94 -16.64 -0.05
N ARG A 101 -10.98 -16.34 -1.35
CA ARG A 101 -12.09 -16.70 -2.24
C ARG A 101 -12.33 -18.22 -2.27
N ASN A 102 -11.27 -19.00 -2.41
CA ASN A 102 -11.38 -20.46 -2.47
C ASN A 102 -11.86 -21.05 -1.13
N ALA A 103 -11.38 -20.53 0.00
CA ALA A 103 -11.85 -20.93 1.32
C ALA A 103 -13.36 -20.61 1.50
N GLU A 104 -13.80 -19.45 1.03
CA GLU A 104 -15.22 -19.08 1.07
C GLU A 104 -16.08 -20.00 0.20
N MET A 105 -15.66 -20.31 -1.02
CA MET A 105 -16.35 -21.28 -1.89
C MET A 105 -16.49 -22.65 -1.22
N VAL A 106 -15.42 -23.15 -0.58
CA VAL A 106 -15.45 -24.41 0.15
C VAL A 106 -16.44 -24.36 1.32
N ARG A 107 -16.48 -23.24 2.06
CA ARG A 107 -17.45 -23.04 3.14
C ARG A 107 -18.89 -23.06 2.62
N LYS A 108 -19.20 -22.33 1.54
CA LYS A 108 -20.51 -22.30 0.91
C LYS A 108 -20.92 -23.70 0.40
N TYR A 109 -20.00 -24.42 -0.21
CA TYR A 109 -20.27 -25.80 -0.66
C TYR A 109 -20.61 -26.74 0.52
N LYS A 110 -19.90 -26.67 1.63
CA LYS A 110 -20.22 -27.43 2.85
C LYS A 110 -21.58 -27.09 3.43
N ASN A 111 -22.05 -25.87 3.21
CA ASN A 111 -23.38 -25.39 3.59
C ASN A 111 -24.49 -25.78 2.57
N GLY A 112 -24.18 -26.61 1.57
CA GLY A 112 -25.15 -27.14 0.63
C GLY A 112 -25.33 -26.37 -0.69
N VAL A 113 -24.52 -25.33 -0.94
CA VAL A 113 -24.56 -24.59 -2.22
C VAL A 113 -23.97 -25.45 -3.32
N SER A 114 -24.65 -25.59 -4.45
CA SER A 114 -24.21 -26.45 -5.56
C SER A 114 -22.99 -25.87 -6.30
N VAL A 115 -22.19 -26.76 -6.92
CA VAL A 115 -21.04 -26.36 -7.74
C VAL A 115 -21.44 -25.47 -8.91
N LYS A 116 -22.67 -25.65 -9.44
CA LYS A 116 -23.21 -24.84 -10.53
C LYS A 116 -23.43 -23.39 -10.06
N GLU A 117 -24.09 -23.20 -8.96
CA GLU A 117 -24.36 -21.89 -8.36
C GLU A 117 -23.07 -21.17 -7.97
N LEU A 118 -22.10 -21.87 -7.36
CA LEU A 118 -20.79 -21.31 -7.07
C LEU A 118 -20.03 -20.88 -8.32
N ALA A 119 -20.11 -21.66 -9.39
CA ALA A 119 -19.48 -21.32 -10.68
C ALA A 119 -20.09 -20.04 -11.27
N GLU A 120 -21.39 -19.87 -11.18
CA GLU A 120 -22.13 -18.69 -11.65
C GLU A 120 -21.82 -17.46 -10.75
N GLU A 121 -21.89 -17.61 -9.42
CA GLU A 121 -21.65 -16.54 -8.44
C GLU A 121 -20.22 -15.95 -8.57
N TYR A 122 -19.23 -16.82 -8.71
CA TYR A 122 -17.82 -16.38 -8.80
C TYR A 122 -17.30 -16.19 -10.25
N GLY A 123 -18.16 -16.34 -11.27
CA GLY A 123 -17.78 -16.22 -12.68
C GLY A 123 -16.70 -17.22 -13.10
N LEU A 124 -16.72 -18.44 -12.54
CA LEU A 124 -15.72 -19.47 -12.76
C LEU A 124 -16.26 -20.66 -13.54
N LYS A 125 -15.37 -21.37 -14.23
CA LYS A 125 -15.73 -22.67 -14.82
C LYS A 125 -15.89 -23.72 -13.70
N LYS A 126 -16.88 -24.62 -13.81
CA LYS A 126 -17.12 -25.72 -12.85
C LYS A 126 -15.85 -26.49 -12.47
N GLY A 127 -14.97 -26.78 -13.47
CA GLY A 127 -13.70 -27.43 -13.23
C GLY A 127 -12.74 -26.65 -12.32
N SER A 128 -12.81 -25.31 -12.30
CA SER A 128 -12.01 -24.48 -11.40
C SER A 128 -12.54 -24.56 -9.97
N VAL A 129 -13.87 -24.62 -9.80
CA VAL A 129 -14.51 -24.80 -8.49
C VAL A 129 -14.13 -26.18 -7.92
N TYR A 130 -14.20 -27.25 -8.69
CA TYR A 130 -13.75 -28.59 -8.26
C TYR A 130 -12.28 -28.63 -7.86
N ARG A 131 -11.38 -27.95 -8.62
CA ARG A 131 -9.96 -27.85 -8.24
C ARG A 131 -9.75 -27.10 -6.92
N ALA A 132 -10.50 -26.03 -6.69
CA ALA A 132 -10.47 -25.30 -5.44
C ALA A 132 -10.92 -26.19 -4.29
N MET A 133 -12.02 -26.91 -4.43
CA MET A 133 -12.52 -27.86 -3.43
C MET A 133 -11.50 -28.95 -3.12
N LYS A 134 -10.93 -29.59 -4.14
CA LYS A 134 -9.92 -30.64 -3.97
C LYS A 134 -8.67 -30.15 -3.21
N ARG A 135 -8.30 -28.87 -3.42
CA ARG A 135 -7.11 -28.27 -2.79
C ARG A 135 -7.36 -27.81 -1.34
N TYR A 136 -8.55 -27.28 -1.06
CA TYR A 136 -8.88 -26.63 0.21
C TYR A 136 -9.84 -27.43 1.10
N SER A 137 -10.39 -28.52 0.59
CA SER A 137 -11.10 -29.54 1.36
C SER A 137 -10.43 -30.89 1.11
N PRO A 138 -9.26 -31.16 1.71
CA PRO A 138 -8.68 -32.48 1.64
C PRO A 138 -9.66 -33.43 2.31
N GLY A 139 -10.26 -34.33 1.51
CA GLY A 139 -10.96 -35.48 2.04
C GLY A 139 -10.00 -36.28 2.94
N PRO A 140 -10.50 -37.12 3.86
CA PRO A 140 -9.67 -37.95 4.70
C PRO A 140 -8.83 -38.90 3.86
N GLY A 141 -7.54 -38.60 3.72
CA GLY A 141 -6.61 -39.53 3.13
C GLY A 141 -5.82 -38.96 1.93
N LYS A 142 -4.66 -38.42 2.24
CA LYS A 142 -3.33 -38.67 1.69
C LYS A 142 -2.38 -37.54 2.13
N SER A 143 -1.91 -37.63 3.35
CA SER A 143 -0.63 -37.04 3.72
C SER A 143 0.44 -37.76 2.90
N LYS A 144 0.93 -37.13 1.83
CA LYS A 144 2.21 -37.52 1.25
C LYS A 144 3.28 -37.06 2.23
N SER A 145 3.69 -37.94 3.12
CA SER A 145 4.96 -37.91 3.79
C SER A 145 6.05 -37.82 2.73
N CYS A 146 6.69 -36.66 2.57
CA CYS A 146 8.03 -36.60 2.02
C CYS A 146 8.97 -37.14 3.13
N GLN A 147 9.16 -38.44 3.15
CA GLN A 147 10.36 -39.02 3.71
C GLN A 147 11.45 -38.79 2.68
N SER A 148 12.36 -37.89 2.98
CA SER A 148 13.71 -37.85 2.44
C SER A 148 14.51 -38.82 3.30
N GLU A 149 14.71 -40.02 2.83
CA GLU A 149 15.73 -40.95 3.31
C GLU A 149 17.03 -40.66 2.53
N GLU A 150 18.10 -40.50 3.30
CA GLU A 150 19.54 -40.66 3.05
C GLU A 150 20.20 -39.76 2.02
#